data_aee08bd2876ee7f84500247c2649880c
#
_entry.id   aee08bd2876ee7f84500247c2649880c
#
_cell.length_a   1.000
_cell.length_b   1.000
_cell.length_c   1.000
_cell.angle_alpha   90.00
_cell.angle_beta   90.00
_cell.angle_gamma   90.00
#
_symmetry.space_group_name_H-M   'P 1'
#
loop_
_entity.id
_entity.type
_entity.pdbx_description
1 polymer ?
#
loop_
_entity_poly.entity_id
_entity_poly.type
_entity_poly.pdbx_seq_one_letter_code
_entity_poly.pdbx_strand_id
1 'polypeptide(L)'
;MSTYLTQVWAILRKDLVLEIRSRERIGAMCAFAVLTGVLFNFSIDTTXVRPNEVATGLIWMTLIFGGLLGVGRTFHLESQDGALQGILMSPAPKDAIFIGKLIANFVLLFVVSLLVLGVFGLFFGIDLGRNLSWVVFVLGIGSLGFVAVGTLFAAVAEGTHLXETLLPVLVXPLMVPMVIYGVGAMMPLLSGRPFTEVEGNVRMLGAFALAAVAAGAVLFRYVVED
;
A
#
# COMPACT_ATOMS: atom_id res chain seq x y z
N MET A 1 -23.44 15.10 -6.78
CA MET A 1 -22.07 14.72 -7.19
C MET A 1 -21.01 15.66 -6.63
N SER A 2 -21.20 16.98 -6.73
CA SER A 2 -20.25 17.96 -6.17
C SER A 2 -20.02 17.80 -4.66
N THR A 3 -21.09 17.54 -3.89
CA THR A 3 -21.00 17.38 -2.43
C THR A 3 -20.17 16.14 -2.06
N TYR A 4 -20.35 15.02 -2.75
CA TYR A 4 -19.60 13.78 -2.52
C TYR A 4 -18.09 13.99 -2.74
N LEU A 5 -17.73 14.56 -3.88
CA LEU A 5 -16.31 14.81 -4.21
C LEU A 5 -15.68 15.79 -3.20
N THR A 6 -16.44 16.77 -2.74
CA THR A 6 -15.97 17.73 -1.72
C THR A 6 -15.69 17.01 -0.40
N GLN A 7 -16.54 16.06 -0.01
CA GLN A 7 -16.36 15.27 1.21
C GLN A 7 -15.13 14.36 1.12
N VAL A 8 -14.98 13.64 0.00
CA VAL A 8 -13.80 12.81 -0.26
C VAL A 8 -12.53 13.67 -0.18
N TRP A 9 -12.54 14.83 -0.84
CA TRP A 9 -11.39 15.76 -0.85
C TRP A 9 -11.07 16.29 0.55
N ALA A 10 -12.08 16.60 1.35
CA ALA A 10 -11.87 17.08 2.72
C ALA A 10 -11.17 16.05 3.59
N ILE A 11 -11.60 14.78 3.49
CA ILE A 11 -10.99 13.66 4.23
C ILE A 11 -9.54 13.44 3.77
N LEU A 12 -9.36 13.34 2.45
CA LEU A 12 -8.03 13.17 1.84
C LEU A 12 -7.07 14.28 2.30
N ARG A 13 -7.49 15.54 2.17
CA ARG A 13 -6.68 16.70 2.54
C ARG A 13 -6.31 16.66 4.02
N LYS A 14 -7.28 16.36 4.88
CA LYS A 14 -7.06 16.26 6.32
C LYS A 14 -5.98 15.22 6.63
N ASP A 15 -6.12 14.00 6.08
CA ASP A 15 -5.19 12.90 6.35
C ASP A 15 -3.78 13.21 5.84
N LEU A 16 -3.67 13.79 4.62
CA LEU A 16 -2.35 14.16 4.08
C LEU A 16 -1.68 15.27 4.90
N VAL A 17 -2.44 16.28 5.33
CA VAL A 17 -1.89 17.37 6.16
C VAL A 17 -1.41 16.83 7.51
N LEU A 18 -2.19 15.95 8.14
CA LEU A 18 -1.80 15.32 9.41
C LEU A 18 -0.49 14.53 9.23
N GLU A 19 -0.37 13.78 8.14
CA GLU A 19 0.83 12.98 7.88
C GLU A 19 2.06 13.87 7.64
N ILE A 20 1.90 14.94 6.85
CA ILE A 20 3.02 15.88 6.58
C ILE A 20 3.51 16.51 7.88
N ARG A 21 2.61 16.76 8.83
CA ARG A 21 2.95 17.36 10.13
C ARG A 21 3.59 16.36 11.09
N SER A 22 3.01 15.17 11.24
CA SER A 22 3.49 14.17 12.20
C SER A 22 4.69 13.39 11.66
N ARG A 23 4.67 13.04 10.38
CA ARG A 23 5.70 12.24 9.69
C ARG A 23 5.92 10.85 10.30
N GLU A 24 5.05 10.42 11.20
CA GLU A 24 5.22 9.16 11.94
C GLU A 24 5.14 7.94 11.02
N ARG A 25 4.08 7.88 10.19
CA ARG A 25 3.89 6.72 9.30
C ARG A 25 4.98 6.66 8.24
N ILE A 26 5.21 7.77 7.55
CA ILE A 26 6.25 7.86 6.52
C ILE A 26 7.63 7.53 7.13
N GLY A 27 7.93 8.09 8.30
CA GLY A 27 9.19 7.84 8.99
C GLY A 27 9.41 6.35 9.29
N ALA A 28 8.38 5.69 9.84
CA ALA A 28 8.46 4.27 10.16
C ALA A 28 8.62 3.41 8.88
N MET A 29 7.85 3.72 7.85
CA MET A 29 7.91 3.01 6.57
C MET A 29 9.29 3.18 5.90
N CYS A 30 9.80 4.41 5.87
CA CYS A 30 11.11 4.71 5.28
C CYS A 30 12.25 4.06 6.08
N ALA A 31 12.18 4.12 7.41
CA ALA A 31 13.19 3.48 8.27
C ALA A 31 13.22 1.95 8.02
N PHE A 32 12.05 1.33 7.94
CA PHE A 32 11.93 -0.09 7.63
C PHE A 32 12.52 -0.40 6.25
N ALA A 33 12.20 0.42 5.24
CA ALA A 33 12.68 0.23 3.87
C ALA A 33 14.21 0.33 3.79
N VAL A 34 14.78 1.36 4.40
CA VAL A 34 16.23 1.58 4.39
C VAL A 34 16.94 0.44 5.14
N LEU A 35 16.43 0.08 6.33
CA LEU A 35 17.01 -1.02 7.12
C LEU A 35 16.98 -2.33 6.33
N THR A 36 15.85 -2.64 5.69
CA THR A 36 15.72 -3.84 4.84
C THR A 36 16.75 -3.80 3.71
N GLY A 37 16.84 -2.66 3.01
CA GLY A 37 17.80 -2.49 1.92
C GLY A 37 19.25 -2.72 2.37
N VAL A 38 19.63 -2.10 3.49
CA VAL A 38 20.98 -2.22 4.05
C VAL A 38 21.27 -3.68 4.44
N LEU A 39 20.36 -4.29 5.24
CA LEU A 39 20.55 -5.68 5.70
C LEU A 39 20.77 -6.63 4.53
N PHE A 40 19.91 -6.56 3.52
CA PHE A 40 19.98 -7.49 2.41
C PHE A 40 21.15 -7.19 1.46
N ASN A 41 21.50 -5.92 1.30
CA ASN A 41 22.67 -5.55 0.49
C ASN A 41 23.97 -6.14 1.06
N PHE A 42 24.07 -6.18 2.39
CA PHE A 42 25.26 -6.75 3.06
C PHE A 42 25.18 -8.26 3.29
N SER A 43 23.98 -8.85 3.22
CA SER A 43 23.77 -10.28 3.52
C SER A 43 23.82 -11.14 2.28
N ILE A 44 23.50 -10.59 1.10
CA ILE A 44 23.35 -11.37 -0.13
C ILE A 44 24.58 -11.20 -1.00
N ASP A 45 25.19 -12.35 -1.34
CA ASP A 45 26.25 -12.38 -2.33
C ASP A 45 25.62 -12.32 -3.73
N THR A 46 25.67 -11.17 -4.34
CA THR A 46 25.09 -10.92 -5.66
C THR A 46 25.83 -11.63 -6.79
N THR A 47 26.96 -12.30 -6.54
CA THR A 47 27.62 -13.16 -7.53
C THR A 47 26.89 -14.51 -7.74
N UNK A 48 26.08 -14.76 -6.76
CA UNK A 48 25.44 -15.94 -6.76
C UNK A 48 24.03 -15.91 -7.15
N VAL A 49 23.53 -14.85 -6.88
CA VAL A 49 22.12 -14.66 -7.16
C VAL A 49 21.88 -13.49 -8.12
N ARG A 50 20.79 -13.56 -8.86
CA ARG A 50 20.44 -12.48 -9.80
C ARG A 50 19.89 -11.28 -9.04
N PRO A 51 20.53 -10.10 -9.15
CA PRO A 51 20.08 -8.92 -8.39
C PRO A 51 18.60 -8.56 -8.62
N ASN A 52 18.11 -8.72 -9.85
CA ASN A 52 16.71 -8.38 -10.20
C ASN A 52 15.70 -9.25 -9.46
N GLU A 53 16.02 -10.53 -9.25
CA GLU A 53 15.13 -11.47 -8.54
C GLU A 53 15.05 -11.11 -7.07
N VAL A 54 16.21 -10.88 -6.46
CA VAL A 54 16.30 -10.49 -5.04
C VAL A 54 15.58 -9.16 -4.82
N ALA A 55 15.91 -8.15 -5.61
CA ALA A 55 15.33 -6.82 -5.46
C ALA A 55 13.80 -6.85 -5.62
N THR A 56 13.28 -7.64 -6.59
CA THR A 56 11.82 -7.78 -6.76
C THR A 56 11.17 -8.27 -5.48
N GLY A 57 11.69 -9.37 -4.92
CA GLY A 57 11.15 -9.93 -3.68
C GLY A 57 11.21 -8.94 -2.53
N LEU A 58 12.32 -8.22 -2.39
CA LEU A 58 12.52 -7.24 -1.32
C LEU A 58 11.62 -6.03 -1.48
N ILE A 59 11.40 -5.55 -2.71
CA ILE A 59 10.48 -4.44 -2.97
C ILE A 59 9.07 -4.82 -2.52
N TRP A 60 8.59 -6.01 -2.92
CA TRP A 60 7.25 -6.46 -2.54
C TRP A 60 7.14 -6.74 -1.04
N MET A 61 8.17 -7.33 -0.43
CA MET A 61 8.21 -7.54 1.02
C MET A 61 8.13 -6.19 1.75
N THR A 62 8.93 -5.22 1.32
CA THR A 62 8.97 -3.89 1.94
C THR A 62 7.63 -3.16 1.74
N LEU A 63 6.99 -3.31 0.57
CA LEU A 63 5.67 -2.74 0.31
C LEU A 63 4.64 -3.30 1.29
N ILE A 64 4.63 -4.62 1.51
CA ILE A 64 3.66 -5.27 2.40
C ILE A 64 3.90 -4.87 3.85
N PHE A 65 5.11 -5.08 4.36
CA PHE A 65 5.38 -4.83 5.79
C PHE A 65 5.42 -3.34 6.09
N GLY A 66 6.02 -2.54 5.21
CA GLY A 66 5.98 -1.08 5.34
C GLY A 66 4.55 -0.54 5.21
N GLY A 67 3.78 -1.12 4.28
CA GLY A 67 2.37 -0.78 4.10
C GLY A 67 1.52 -1.11 5.33
N LEU A 68 1.78 -2.26 5.98
CA LEU A 68 1.08 -2.62 7.23
C LEU A 68 1.35 -1.58 8.33
N LEU A 69 2.61 -1.13 8.45
CA LEU A 69 2.96 -0.07 9.41
C LEU A 69 2.20 1.23 9.11
N GLY A 70 2.06 1.55 7.82
CA GLY A 70 1.34 2.75 7.39
C GLY A 70 -0.16 2.65 7.61
N VAL A 71 -0.77 1.57 7.10
CA VAL A 71 -2.23 1.40 7.13
C VAL A 71 -2.74 1.13 8.55
N GLY A 72 -1.95 0.46 9.39
CA GLY A 72 -2.33 0.15 10.78
C GLY A 72 -2.62 1.39 11.61
N ARG A 73 -2.12 2.56 11.21
CA ARG A 73 -2.35 3.82 11.92
C ARG A 73 -3.42 4.71 11.27
N THR A 74 -4.17 4.17 10.29
CA THR A 74 -5.12 4.96 9.49
C THR A 74 -6.21 5.63 10.33
N PHE A 75 -6.70 4.94 11.37
CA PHE A 75 -7.78 5.43 12.23
C PHE A 75 -7.30 5.81 13.63
N HIS A 76 -6.03 5.62 13.93
CA HIS A 76 -5.48 5.71 15.28
C HIS A 76 -5.68 7.10 15.92
N LEU A 77 -5.34 8.16 15.18
CA LEU A 77 -5.46 9.52 15.71
C LEU A 77 -6.91 9.89 15.97
N GLU A 78 -7.79 9.51 15.06
CA GLU A 78 -9.22 9.82 15.21
C GLU A 78 -9.83 9.03 16.35
N SER A 79 -9.39 7.80 16.57
CA SER A 79 -9.86 6.95 17.66
C SER A 79 -9.44 7.51 19.02
N GLN A 80 -8.16 7.91 19.14
CA GLN A 80 -7.64 8.47 20.41
C GLN A 80 -8.38 9.75 20.84
N ASP A 81 -8.70 10.62 19.90
CA ASP A 81 -9.35 11.90 20.19
C ASP A 81 -10.89 11.80 20.22
N GLY A 82 -11.46 10.61 20.00
CA GLY A 82 -12.91 10.42 19.89
C GLY A 82 -13.47 11.02 18.61
N ALA A 83 -12.63 11.54 17.72
CA ALA A 83 -13.06 12.19 16.48
C ALA A 83 -13.64 11.20 15.46
N LEU A 84 -13.29 9.90 15.58
CA LEU A 84 -13.81 8.88 14.67
C LEU A 84 -15.34 8.81 14.74
N GLN A 85 -15.91 8.84 15.98
CA GLN A 85 -17.36 8.84 16.14
C GLN A 85 -18.00 10.06 15.49
N GLY A 86 -17.36 11.24 15.65
CA GLY A 86 -17.85 12.48 15.01
C GLY A 86 -17.86 12.37 13.49
N ILE A 87 -16.82 11.76 12.89
CA ILE A 87 -16.74 11.54 11.44
C ILE A 87 -17.85 10.55 11.02
N LEU A 88 -18.05 9.48 11.79
CA LEU A 88 -19.05 8.47 11.48
C LEU A 88 -20.49 8.99 11.64
N MET A 89 -20.71 9.94 12.56
CA MET A 89 -22.02 10.59 12.76
C MET A 89 -22.28 11.71 11.75
N SER A 90 -21.26 12.12 10.97
CA SER A 90 -21.45 13.18 9.99
C SER A 90 -22.38 12.73 8.86
N PRO A 91 -23.02 13.66 8.14
CA PRO A 91 -23.89 13.29 7.02
C PRO A 91 -23.14 12.79 5.79
N ALA A 92 -21.83 12.60 5.88
CA ALA A 92 -21.02 12.07 4.77
C ALA A 92 -21.32 10.58 4.56
N PRO A 93 -21.53 10.13 3.32
CA PRO A 93 -21.68 8.70 3.04
C PRO A 93 -20.44 7.93 3.50
N LYS A 94 -20.63 6.74 4.05
CA LYS A 94 -19.53 5.91 4.59
C LYS A 94 -18.52 5.53 3.50
N ASP A 95 -19.00 5.30 2.28
CA ASP A 95 -18.11 5.02 1.15
C ASP A 95 -17.22 6.24 0.80
N ALA A 96 -17.71 7.48 0.98
CA ALA A 96 -16.88 8.68 0.79
C ALA A 96 -15.73 8.74 1.81
N ILE A 97 -16.01 8.32 3.06
CA ILE A 97 -14.98 8.22 4.11
C ILE A 97 -13.93 7.19 3.69
N PHE A 98 -14.38 6.00 3.28
CA PHE A 98 -13.47 4.93 2.82
C PHE A 98 -12.59 5.42 1.66
N ILE A 99 -13.20 6.00 0.61
CA ILE A 99 -12.49 6.44 -0.59
C ILE A 99 -11.48 7.55 -0.24
N GLY A 100 -11.85 8.49 0.62
CA GLY A 100 -10.92 9.55 1.06
C GLY A 100 -9.68 8.98 1.75
N LYS A 101 -9.89 8.04 2.68
CA LYS A 101 -8.79 7.36 3.38
C LYS A 101 -7.99 6.45 2.47
N LEU A 102 -8.68 5.75 1.55
CA LEU A 102 -8.02 4.90 0.54
C LEU A 102 -7.03 5.73 -0.30
N ILE A 103 -7.47 6.89 -0.81
CA ILE A 103 -6.61 7.74 -1.65
C ILE A 103 -5.44 8.29 -0.81
N ALA A 104 -5.67 8.70 0.44
CA ALA A 104 -4.61 9.19 1.32
C ALA A 104 -3.55 8.10 1.54
N ASN A 105 -3.98 6.90 1.92
CA ASN A 105 -3.10 5.75 2.15
C ASN A 105 -2.37 5.35 0.86
N PHE A 106 -3.07 5.40 -0.29
CA PHE A 106 -2.46 5.10 -1.59
C PHE A 106 -1.33 6.08 -1.90
N VAL A 107 -1.57 7.38 -1.74
CA VAL A 107 -0.54 8.40 -2.00
C VAL A 107 0.69 8.13 -1.12
N LEU A 108 0.47 7.88 0.17
CA LEU A 108 1.56 7.63 1.12
C LEU A 108 2.35 6.38 0.73
N LEU A 109 1.67 5.25 0.54
CA LEU A 109 2.35 3.98 0.22
C LEU A 109 3.04 4.05 -1.13
N PHE A 110 2.40 4.67 -2.13
CA PHE A 110 2.96 4.78 -3.47
C PHE A 110 4.25 5.63 -3.46
N VAL A 111 4.25 6.75 -2.74
CA VAL A 111 5.46 7.59 -2.61
C VAL A 111 6.60 6.79 -1.95
N VAL A 112 6.29 6.05 -0.86
CA VAL A 112 7.29 5.22 -0.20
C VAL A 112 7.76 4.09 -1.14
N SER A 113 6.86 3.49 -1.92
CA SER A 113 7.21 2.44 -2.88
C SER A 113 8.17 2.94 -3.96
N LEU A 114 7.97 4.18 -4.42
CA LEU A 114 8.89 4.81 -5.39
C LEU A 114 10.27 5.04 -4.76
N LEU A 115 10.30 5.47 -3.51
CA LEU A 115 11.55 5.63 -2.77
C LEU A 115 12.26 4.27 -2.63
N VAL A 116 11.51 3.22 -2.24
CA VAL A 116 12.03 1.85 -2.13
C VAL A 116 12.62 1.37 -3.46
N LEU A 117 11.88 1.59 -4.56
CA LEU A 117 12.35 1.24 -5.91
C LEU A 117 13.67 1.94 -6.23
N GLY A 118 13.77 3.23 -5.92
CA GLY A 118 15.00 4.01 -6.16
C GLY A 118 16.17 3.49 -5.31
N VAL A 119 15.94 3.30 -4.02
CA VAL A 119 16.97 2.83 -3.08
C VAL A 119 17.47 1.43 -3.50
N PHE A 120 16.56 0.50 -3.78
CA PHE A 120 16.95 -0.85 -4.16
C PHE A 120 17.54 -0.90 -5.57
N GLY A 121 17.08 -0.03 -6.47
CA GLY A 121 17.70 0.14 -7.79
C GLY A 121 19.17 0.51 -7.67
N LEU A 122 19.49 1.44 -6.77
CA LEU A 122 20.87 1.87 -6.51
C LEU A 122 21.68 0.77 -5.81
N PHE A 123 21.14 0.15 -4.76
CA PHE A 123 21.86 -0.86 -3.97
C PHE A 123 22.18 -2.12 -4.79
N PHE A 124 21.25 -2.56 -5.62
CA PHE A 124 21.41 -3.79 -6.42
C PHE A 124 21.85 -3.51 -7.86
N GLY A 125 22.11 -2.25 -8.23
CA GLY A 125 22.60 -1.88 -9.55
C GLY A 125 21.64 -2.22 -10.68
N ILE A 126 20.33 -2.07 -10.46
CA ILE A 126 19.31 -2.47 -11.42
C ILE A 126 19.14 -1.37 -12.47
N ASP A 127 19.14 -1.75 -13.75
CA ASP A 127 18.83 -0.81 -14.83
C ASP A 127 17.32 -0.58 -14.88
N LEU A 128 16.88 0.50 -14.28
CA LEU A 128 15.46 0.91 -14.26
C LEU A 128 15.03 1.61 -15.56
N GLY A 129 16.00 2.01 -16.41
CA GLY A 129 15.72 2.93 -17.53
C GLY A 129 14.73 2.38 -18.54
N ARG A 130 14.88 1.12 -18.93
CA ARG A 130 14.10 0.57 -20.07
C ARG A 130 12.61 0.43 -19.78
N ASN A 131 12.24 -0.06 -18.59
CA ASN A 131 10.84 -0.38 -18.26
C ASN A 131 10.31 0.40 -17.05
N LEU A 132 10.94 1.51 -16.69
CA LEU A 132 10.61 2.25 -15.47
C LEU A 132 9.11 2.59 -15.39
N SER A 133 8.52 3.04 -16.50
CA SER A 133 7.10 3.41 -16.51
C SER A 133 6.20 2.21 -16.18
N TRP A 134 6.52 1.03 -16.71
CA TRP A 134 5.75 -0.18 -16.44
C TRP A 134 5.96 -0.68 -15.00
N VAL A 135 7.18 -0.60 -14.49
CA VAL A 135 7.49 -0.97 -13.10
C VAL A 135 6.71 -0.05 -12.13
N VAL A 136 6.73 1.26 -12.39
CA VAL A 136 5.98 2.25 -11.59
C VAL A 136 4.48 1.97 -11.66
N PHE A 137 3.97 1.61 -12.84
CA PHE A 137 2.56 1.27 -13.04
C PHE A 137 2.17 0.03 -12.22
N VAL A 138 3.00 -1.03 -12.25
CA VAL A 138 2.77 -2.27 -11.47
C VAL A 138 2.78 -1.96 -9.96
N LEU A 139 3.74 -1.14 -9.51
CA LEU A 139 3.79 -0.69 -8.11
C LEU A 139 2.53 0.09 -7.73
N GLY A 140 2.05 0.94 -8.63
CA GLY A 140 0.83 1.71 -8.39
C GLY A 140 -0.39 0.80 -8.20
N ILE A 141 -0.59 -0.16 -9.09
CA ILE A 141 -1.72 -1.11 -8.99
C ILE A 141 -1.58 -1.94 -7.70
N GLY A 142 -0.37 -2.44 -7.41
CA GLY A 142 -0.12 -3.21 -6.19
C GLY A 142 -0.38 -2.40 -4.93
N SER A 143 0.11 -1.16 -4.89
CA SER A 143 -0.15 -0.26 -3.76
C SER A 143 -1.65 0.00 -3.59
N LEU A 144 -2.39 0.19 -4.69
CA LEU A 144 -3.83 0.40 -4.64
C LEU A 144 -4.56 -0.82 -4.07
N GLY A 145 -4.23 -2.01 -4.55
CA GLY A 145 -4.83 -3.26 -4.05
C GLY A 145 -4.51 -3.47 -2.57
N PHE A 146 -3.26 -3.22 -2.18
CA PHE A 146 -2.83 -3.33 -0.79
C PHE A 146 -3.62 -2.39 0.11
N VAL A 147 -3.65 -1.09 -0.22
CA VAL A 147 -4.32 -0.11 0.66
C VAL A 147 -5.83 -0.29 0.69
N ALA A 148 -6.44 -0.83 -0.37
CA ALA A 148 -7.88 -1.10 -0.37
C ALA A 148 -8.24 -2.15 0.69
N VAL A 149 -7.54 -3.29 0.67
CA VAL A 149 -7.71 -4.33 1.70
C VAL A 149 -7.27 -3.81 3.07
N GLY A 150 -6.09 -3.21 3.13
CA GLY A 150 -5.52 -2.72 4.38
C GLY A 150 -6.39 -1.70 5.09
N THR A 151 -6.95 -0.72 4.35
CA THR A 151 -7.81 0.32 4.94
C THR A 151 -9.11 -0.30 5.48
N LEU A 152 -9.69 -1.25 4.77
CA LEU A 152 -10.90 -1.95 5.24
C LEU A 152 -10.60 -2.70 6.55
N PHE A 153 -9.52 -3.49 6.58
CA PHE A 153 -9.18 -4.28 7.76
C PHE A 153 -8.62 -3.42 8.90
N ALA A 154 -8.04 -2.26 8.61
CA ALA A 154 -7.67 -1.29 9.66
C ALA A 154 -8.92 -0.78 10.40
N ALA A 155 -10.03 -0.56 9.67
CA ALA A 155 -11.30 -0.18 10.32
C ALA A 155 -11.86 -1.32 11.18
N VAL A 156 -11.79 -2.57 10.70
CA VAL A 156 -12.20 -3.75 11.48
C VAL A 156 -11.38 -3.86 12.76
N ALA A 157 -10.06 -3.71 12.63
CA ALA A 157 -9.13 -3.87 13.77
C ALA A 157 -9.28 -2.75 14.80
N GLU A 158 -9.65 -1.53 14.37
CA GLU A 158 -9.81 -0.38 15.27
C GLU A 158 -10.94 -0.60 16.29
N GLY A 159 -11.98 -1.34 15.90
CA GLY A 159 -13.07 -1.71 16.80
C GLY A 159 -12.68 -2.72 17.88
N THR A 160 -11.44 -3.24 17.85
CA THR A 160 -10.96 -4.24 18.80
C THR A 160 -9.71 -3.72 19.51
N HIS A 161 -9.43 -4.28 20.70
CA HIS A 161 -8.18 -3.97 21.44
C HIS A 161 -6.95 -4.68 20.85
N LEU A 162 -7.11 -5.35 19.73
CA LEU A 162 -6.07 -6.19 19.12
C LEU A 162 -5.56 -5.69 17.74
N UNK A 163 -5.75 -4.64 17.41
CA UNK A 163 -5.43 -4.04 16.31
C UNK A 163 -4.25 -4.42 15.68
N GLU A 164 -3.19 -4.21 16.53
CA GLU A 164 -1.82 -4.47 16.05
C GLU A 164 -1.59 -5.92 15.63
N THR A 165 -2.26 -6.85 16.25
CA THR A 165 -2.11 -8.28 15.96
C THR A 165 -3.06 -8.76 14.85
N LEU A 166 -4.30 -8.31 14.89
CA LEU A 166 -5.32 -8.77 13.93
C LEU A 166 -5.04 -8.30 12.49
N LEU A 167 -4.57 -7.08 12.33
CA LEU A 167 -4.38 -6.51 11.01
C LEU A 167 -3.38 -7.35 10.17
N PRO A 168 -2.15 -7.65 10.64
CA PRO A 168 -1.25 -8.50 9.86
C PRO A 168 -1.80 -9.91 9.62
N VAL A 169 -2.45 -10.51 10.62
CA VAL A 169 -2.98 -11.87 10.53
C VAL A 169 -4.05 -11.97 9.44
N LEU A 170 -4.90 -10.96 9.32
CA LEU A 170 -5.98 -10.94 8.31
C LEU A 170 -5.48 -10.51 6.94
N VAL A 171 -4.60 -9.54 6.89
CA VAL A 171 -4.14 -8.96 5.62
C VAL A 171 -3.13 -9.84 4.87
N UNK A 172 -2.28 -10.38 5.48
CA UNK A 172 -1.34 -11.02 4.93
C UNK A 172 -1.74 -12.01 4.06
N PRO A 173 -2.60 -13.05 4.47
CA PRO A 173 -3.07 -14.09 3.55
C PRO A 173 -3.80 -13.56 2.31
N LEU A 174 -4.54 -12.48 2.48
CA LEU A 174 -5.28 -11.87 1.38
C LEU A 174 -4.37 -11.22 0.33
N MET A 175 -3.12 -10.93 0.70
CA MET A 175 -2.15 -10.32 -0.23
C MET A 175 -1.46 -11.34 -1.11
N VAL A 176 -1.64 -12.66 -0.89
CA VAL A 176 -0.96 -13.70 -1.67
C VAL A 176 -1.20 -13.54 -3.18
N PRO A 177 -2.44 -13.34 -3.68
CA PRO A 177 -2.62 -13.14 -5.12
C PRO A 177 -1.91 -11.88 -5.63
N MET A 178 -1.95 -10.80 -4.84
CA MET A 178 -1.26 -9.55 -5.21
C MET A 178 0.25 -9.78 -5.37
N VAL A 179 0.86 -10.52 -4.43
CA VAL A 179 2.30 -10.82 -4.48
C VAL A 179 2.63 -11.68 -5.68
N ILE A 180 1.86 -12.74 -5.93
CA ILE A 180 2.11 -13.67 -7.05
C ILE A 180 2.11 -12.89 -8.37
N TYR A 181 1.07 -12.12 -8.62
CA TYR A 181 0.93 -11.38 -9.88
C TYR A 181 1.86 -10.17 -9.95
N GLY A 182 2.09 -9.50 -8.81
CA GLY A 182 3.00 -8.35 -8.74
C GLY A 182 4.45 -8.74 -8.99
N VAL A 183 4.94 -9.79 -8.31
CA VAL A 183 6.30 -10.32 -8.52
C VAL A 183 6.42 -10.86 -9.95
N GLY A 184 5.38 -11.60 -10.40
CA GLY A 184 5.36 -12.17 -11.76
C GLY A 184 5.38 -11.11 -12.86
N ALA A 185 4.88 -9.89 -12.58
CA ALA A 185 4.96 -8.78 -13.52
C ALA A 185 6.29 -8.03 -13.40
N MET A 186 6.72 -7.75 -12.16
CA MET A 186 7.87 -6.86 -11.92
C MET A 186 9.20 -7.50 -12.27
N MET A 187 9.41 -8.78 -11.93
CA MET A 187 10.70 -9.44 -12.12
C MET A 187 11.12 -9.47 -13.60
N PRO A 188 10.26 -9.87 -14.57
CA PRO A 188 10.65 -9.79 -15.97
C PRO A 188 10.89 -8.37 -16.45
N LEU A 189 10.09 -7.39 -15.98
CA LEU A 189 10.27 -5.99 -16.37
C LEU A 189 11.62 -5.44 -15.91
N LEU A 190 12.04 -5.76 -14.68
CA LEU A 190 13.34 -5.36 -14.15
C LEU A 190 14.49 -6.09 -14.87
N SER A 191 14.19 -7.23 -15.51
CA SER A 191 15.16 -7.96 -16.34
C SER A 191 15.16 -7.49 -17.80
N GLY A 192 14.46 -6.38 -18.11
CA GLY A 192 14.45 -5.78 -19.44
C GLY A 192 13.51 -6.46 -20.44
N ARG A 193 12.65 -7.38 -19.99
CA ARG A 193 11.72 -8.09 -20.87
C ARG A 193 10.54 -7.19 -21.23
N PRO A 194 9.92 -7.36 -22.42
CA PRO A 194 8.84 -6.47 -22.85
C PRO A 194 7.55 -6.67 -22.05
N PHE A 195 6.72 -5.63 -21.98
CA PHE A 195 5.45 -5.63 -21.25
C PHE A 195 4.51 -6.75 -21.72
N THR A 196 4.55 -7.09 -23.00
CA THR A 196 3.67 -8.13 -23.58
C THR A 196 3.80 -9.50 -22.87
N GLU A 197 4.95 -9.78 -22.26
CA GLU A 197 5.15 -11.02 -21.53
C GLU A 197 4.52 -11.04 -20.14
N VAL A 198 4.24 -9.88 -19.58
CA VAL A 198 3.69 -9.74 -18.23
C VAL A 198 2.24 -9.25 -18.21
N GLU A 199 1.66 -9.00 -19.38
CA GLU A 199 0.31 -8.43 -19.52
C GLU A 199 -0.72 -9.24 -18.71
N GLY A 200 -0.64 -10.57 -18.74
CA GLY A 200 -1.54 -11.44 -17.97
C GLY A 200 -1.45 -11.19 -16.47
N ASN A 201 -0.23 -11.09 -15.95
CA ASN A 201 -0.01 -10.80 -14.52
C ASN A 201 -0.54 -9.41 -14.15
N VAL A 202 -0.32 -8.42 -15.01
CA VAL A 202 -0.79 -7.04 -14.76
C VAL A 202 -2.32 -6.98 -14.77
N ARG A 203 -2.98 -7.70 -15.70
CA ARG A 203 -4.45 -7.80 -15.73
C ARG A 203 -5.01 -8.42 -14.44
N MET A 204 -4.40 -9.51 -13.96
CA MET A 204 -4.85 -10.18 -12.73
C MET A 204 -4.60 -9.30 -11.51
N LEU A 205 -3.46 -8.60 -11.46
CA LEU A 205 -3.16 -7.65 -10.39
C LEU A 205 -4.19 -6.50 -10.39
N GLY A 206 -4.53 -5.98 -11.57
CA GLY A 206 -5.54 -4.93 -11.75
C GLY A 206 -6.93 -5.41 -11.31
N ALA A 207 -7.31 -6.64 -11.71
CA ALA A 207 -8.59 -7.22 -11.30
C ALA A 207 -8.66 -7.37 -9.78
N PHE A 208 -7.58 -7.81 -9.15
CA PHE A 208 -7.49 -7.89 -7.69
C PHE A 208 -7.69 -6.51 -7.05
N ALA A 209 -6.96 -5.49 -7.55
CA ALA A 209 -7.04 -4.14 -6.99
C ALA A 209 -8.46 -3.57 -7.12
N LEU A 210 -9.08 -3.74 -8.29
CA LEU A 210 -10.46 -3.26 -8.54
C LEU A 210 -11.46 -3.98 -7.63
N ALA A 211 -11.32 -5.30 -7.49
CA ALA A 211 -12.18 -6.09 -6.60
C ALA A 211 -12.02 -5.64 -5.15
N ALA A 212 -10.78 -5.39 -4.72
CA ALA A 212 -10.51 -4.92 -3.36
C ALA A 212 -11.12 -3.53 -3.09
N VAL A 213 -11.00 -2.60 -4.05
CA VAL A 213 -11.59 -1.26 -3.92
C VAL A 213 -13.12 -1.37 -3.86
N ALA A 214 -13.72 -2.15 -4.76
CA ALA A 214 -15.18 -2.33 -4.80
C ALA A 214 -15.68 -2.97 -3.51
N ALA A 215 -15.03 -4.05 -3.05
CA ALA A 215 -15.38 -4.72 -1.80
C ALA A 215 -15.25 -3.78 -0.61
N GLY A 216 -14.15 -3.02 -0.56
CA GLY A 216 -13.93 -2.05 0.52
C GLY A 216 -15.00 -0.97 0.56
N ALA A 217 -15.35 -0.41 -0.60
CA ALA A 217 -16.37 0.65 -0.69
C ALA A 217 -17.75 0.14 -0.22
N VAL A 218 -18.08 -1.11 -0.53
CA VAL A 218 -19.38 -1.70 -0.14
C VAL A 218 -19.38 -2.14 1.32
N LEU A 219 -18.31 -2.81 1.77
CA LEU A 219 -18.26 -3.44 3.08
C LEU A 219 -17.95 -2.46 4.22
N PHE A 220 -17.26 -1.34 3.92
CA PHE A 220 -16.84 -0.38 4.95
C PHE A 220 -18.01 0.10 5.81
N ARG A 221 -19.18 0.35 5.19
CA ARG A 221 -20.36 0.82 5.93
C ARG A 221 -20.80 -0.19 7.00
N TYR A 222 -20.75 -1.47 6.68
CA TYR A 222 -21.15 -2.52 7.64
C TYR A 222 -20.16 -2.64 8.78
N VAL A 223 -18.88 -2.44 8.48
CA VAL A 223 -17.80 -2.51 9.49
C VAL A 223 -17.93 -1.39 10.53
N VAL A 224 -18.33 -0.18 10.10
CA VAL A 224 -18.34 1.00 11.00
C VAL A 224 -19.72 1.28 11.61
N GLU A 225 -20.77 0.53 11.22
CA GLU A 225 -22.11 0.68 11.80
C GLU A 225 -22.35 -0.26 13.00
N ASP A 226 -21.54 -1.32 13.16
CA ASP A 226 -21.57 -2.25 14.28
C ASP A 226 -20.69 -1.76 15.44
#